data_d50c91b3ecf24ce4ecea19088644c88c
#
_entry.id   d50c91b3ecf24ce4ecea19088644c88c
#
_cell.length_a   1.000
_cell.length_b   1.000
_cell.length_c   1.000
_cell.angle_alpha   90.00
_cell.angle_beta   90.00
_cell.angle_gamma   90.00
#
_symmetry.space_group_name_H-M   'P 1'
#
loop_
_entity.id
_entity.type
_entity.pdbx_description
1 polymer ?
#
loop_
_entity_poly.entity_id
_entity_poly.type
_entity_poly.pdbx_seq_one_letter_code
_entity_poly.pdbx_strand_id
1 'polypeptide(L)'
;MTLAIAMVSCGGNATNGGRKAQELSGAGATFPLPFYNVVFENFAQVNGDVVAYGGIGSGGGVRNLRDKIVDFAGSDAFLTEKEMADMAPVVHVPTCMGAVVVAYNLDGVKELKLTGEVIADIFAGEIKMWNDERLAALNPDVTLPAEAIIPVFRSDGSGTTFVFTDYLTKVSPMWKEKFGAGKSVNFSSGQAAKGNPGVAGVISQTKNSIGYVSSEYAFALKIPYARIRNVRGEFVLPSSATISAAASGVIPADTRTSITNVDAVGAYPISTFTWMIIYKEQNYSDRSKEQAEATLDLLKYILSDEVQNITSEVHYAPLPAKTKELNMTNLKTVTYDGVAILQ
;
A
#
# COMPACT_ATOMS: atom_id res chain seq x y z
N MET A 1 -28.83 -5.45 56.62
CA MET A 1 -27.37 -5.48 56.36
C MET A 1 -27.18 -5.41 54.88
N THR A 2 -27.00 -4.20 54.37
CA THR A 2 -26.90 -3.91 52.91
C THR A 2 -25.42 -3.78 52.57
N LEU A 3 -24.89 -4.71 51.77
CA LEU A 3 -23.51 -4.74 51.36
C LEU A 3 -23.34 -3.82 50.14
N ALA A 4 -22.69 -2.67 50.31
CA ALA A 4 -22.31 -1.79 49.22
C ALA A 4 -21.01 -2.31 48.57
N ILE A 5 -21.12 -2.78 47.32
CA ILE A 5 -19.95 -3.14 46.48
C ILE A 5 -19.45 -1.85 45.84
N ALA A 6 -18.33 -1.33 46.35
CA ALA A 6 -17.58 -0.25 45.68
C ALA A 6 -16.87 -0.82 44.46
N MET A 7 -17.34 -0.44 43.27
CA MET A 7 -16.58 -0.67 42.03
C MET A 7 -15.43 0.35 41.99
N VAL A 8 -14.21 -0.14 42.22
CA VAL A 8 -12.98 0.61 41.95
C VAL A 8 -12.74 0.54 40.46
N SER A 9 -13.09 1.62 39.77
CA SER A 9 -12.66 1.82 38.36
C SER A 9 -11.18 2.18 38.37
N CYS A 10 -10.32 1.19 38.12
CA CYS A 10 -8.92 1.42 37.79
C CYS A 10 -8.82 1.89 36.33
N GLY A 11 -9.10 3.16 36.09
CA GLY A 11 -8.68 3.86 34.89
C GLY A 11 -7.19 4.17 35.00
N GLY A 12 -6.33 3.23 34.63
CA GLY A 12 -4.91 3.49 34.47
C GLY A 12 -4.71 4.41 33.26
N ASN A 13 -4.51 5.72 33.49
CA ASN A 13 -3.97 6.60 32.46
C ASN A 13 -2.53 6.15 32.20
N ALA A 14 -2.32 5.43 31.08
CA ALA A 14 -0.97 5.21 30.58
C ALA A 14 -0.40 6.59 30.18
N THR A 15 0.64 7.04 30.87
CA THR A 15 1.31 8.31 30.58
C THR A 15 2.67 8.00 29.93
N ASN A 16 2.80 8.37 28.66
CA ASN A 16 4.10 8.33 27.96
C ASN A 16 4.89 9.60 28.32
N GLY A 17 5.92 9.48 29.17
CA GLY A 17 6.77 10.61 29.56
C GLY A 17 6.04 11.78 30.26
N GLY A 18 4.84 11.56 30.84
CA GLY A 18 4.02 12.60 31.47
C GLY A 18 2.98 13.27 30.55
N ARG A 19 2.96 12.95 29.25
CA ARG A 19 1.96 13.42 28.27
C ARG A 19 0.66 12.60 28.42
N LYS A 20 -0.47 13.28 28.32
CA LYS A 20 -1.78 12.60 28.24
C LYS A 20 -1.90 11.80 26.93
N ALA A 21 -2.51 10.63 27.00
CA ALA A 21 -2.79 9.82 25.81
C ALA A 21 -3.62 10.61 24.78
N GLN A 22 -3.26 10.44 23.50
CA GLN A 22 -3.87 11.12 22.37
C GLN A 22 -4.66 10.16 21.50
N GLU A 23 -5.64 10.70 20.79
CA GLU A 23 -6.36 10.03 19.71
C GLU A 23 -5.87 10.60 18.38
N LEU A 24 -5.28 9.75 17.53
CA LEU A 24 -4.80 10.10 16.21
C LEU A 24 -5.77 9.56 15.16
N SER A 25 -5.96 10.34 14.10
CA SER A 25 -6.81 9.99 12.98
C SER A 25 -6.00 9.85 11.69
N GLY A 26 -6.25 8.79 10.94
CA GLY A 26 -5.66 8.59 9.63
C GLY A 26 -6.68 8.08 8.61
N ALA A 27 -6.43 8.31 7.34
CA ALA A 27 -7.25 7.74 6.28
C ALA A 27 -6.43 7.51 5.01
N GLY A 28 -6.85 6.56 4.18
CA GLY A 28 -6.21 6.40 2.88
C GLY A 28 -6.15 4.98 2.36
N ALA A 29 -4.97 4.58 1.91
CA ALA A 29 -4.74 3.31 1.23
C ALA A 29 -5.29 2.11 1.99
N THR A 30 -5.95 1.21 1.28
CA THR A 30 -6.33 -0.11 1.81
C THR A 30 -5.19 -1.13 1.69
N PHE A 31 -4.14 -0.80 0.93
CA PHE A 31 -2.97 -1.65 0.76
C PHE A 31 -2.29 -1.96 2.11
N PRO A 32 -1.89 -0.99 2.96
CA PRO A 32 -1.22 -1.28 4.22
C PRO A 32 -2.18 -1.63 5.37
N LEU A 33 -3.50 -1.63 5.15
CA LEU A 33 -4.48 -1.76 6.23
C LEU A 33 -4.26 -3.01 7.11
N PRO A 34 -3.96 -4.22 6.58
CA PRO A 34 -3.67 -5.38 7.43
C PRO A 34 -2.46 -5.16 8.35
N PHE A 35 -1.39 -4.55 7.85
CA PHE A 35 -0.21 -4.20 8.65
C PHE A 35 -0.54 -3.11 9.68
N TYR A 36 -1.23 -2.04 9.27
CA TYR A 36 -1.60 -0.94 10.15
C TYR A 36 -2.50 -1.38 11.31
N ASN A 37 -3.43 -2.30 11.08
CA ASN A 37 -4.28 -2.80 12.15
C ASN A 37 -3.47 -3.44 13.29
N VAL A 38 -2.48 -4.27 12.95
CA VAL A 38 -1.59 -4.90 13.96
C VAL A 38 -0.71 -3.86 14.65
N VAL A 39 -0.12 -2.95 13.87
CA VAL A 39 0.82 -1.96 14.41
C VAL A 39 0.12 -0.94 15.32
N PHE A 40 -1.07 -0.47 14.94
CA PHE A 40 -1.82 0.52 15.74
C PHE A 40 -2.36 -0.08 17.04
N GLU A 41 -2.79 -1.35 17.00
CA GLU A 41 -3.17 -2.07 18.21
C GLU A 41 -1.98 -2.20 19.18
N ASN A 42 -0.81 -2.64 18.67
CA ASN A 42 0.41 -2.75 19.47
C ASN A 42 0.87 -1.38 19.99
N PHE A 43 0.82 -0.33 19.14
CA PHE A 43 1.18 1.03 19.55
C PHE A 43 0.31 1.52 20.71
N ALA A 44 -0.98 1.28 20.65
CA ALA A 44 -1.89 1.66 21.74
C ALA A 44 -1.55 0.94 23.06
N GLN A 45 -1.12 -0.32 23.00
CA GLN A 45 -0.71 -1.08 24.18
C GLN A 45 0.61 -0.56 24.78
N VAL A 46 1.58 -0.20 23.93
CA VAL A 46 2.92 0.22 24.36
C VAL A 46 2.94 1.71 24.74
N ASN A 47 2.27 2.56 23.99
CA ASN A 47 2.37 4.02 24.10
C ASN A 47 1.16 4.67 24.76
N GLY A 48 0.00 4.00 24.77
CA GLY A 48 -1.26 4.51 25.30
C GLY A 48 -2.04 5.38 24.31
N ASP A 49 -1.44 5.84 23.22
CA ASP A 49 -2.12 6.62 22.16
C ASP A 49 -2.95 5.70 21.26
N VAL A 50 -4.13 6.13 20.85
CA VAL A 50 -5.05 5.36 20.00
C VAL A 50 -5.02 5.92 18.57
N VAL A 51 -4.99 5.05 17.58
CA VAL A 51 -5.01 5.43 16.15
C VAL A 51 -6.25 4.88 15.47
N ALA A 52 -7.10 5.76 14.96
CA ALA A 52 -8.23 5.41 14.11
C ALA A 52 -7.85 5.58 12.63
N TYR A 53 -7.95 4.52 11.83
CA TYR A 53 -7.58 4.58 10.41
C TYR A 53 -8.71 4.12 9.50
N GLY A 54 -9.09 4.96 8.54
CA GLY A 54 -10.11 4.68 7.52
C GLY A 54 -9.51 4.24 6.20
N GLY A 55 -9.72 2.97 5.80
CA GLY A 55 -9.31 2.44 4.48
C GLY A 55 -10.24 2.92 3.37
N ILE A 56 -10.05 4.14 2.87
CA ILE A 56 -10.92 4.80 1.87
C ILE A 56 -10.26 5.01 0.50
N GLY A 57 -9.08 4.43 0.30
CA GLY A 57 -8.22 4.61 -0.87
C GLY A 57 -7.28 5.81 -0.76
N SER A 58 -6.11 5.71 -1.40
CA SER A 58 -5.03 6.73 -1.33
C SER A 58 -5.53 8.12 -1.71
N GLY A 59 -6.32 8.24 -2.78
CA GLY A 59 -6.88 9.53 -3.21
C GLY A 59 -7.85 10.14 -2.18
N GLY A 60 -8.61 9.31 -1.46
CA GLY A 60 -9.47 9.74 -0.36
C GLY A 60 -8.66 10.23 0.84
N GLY A 61 -7.60 9.49 1.21
CA GLY A 61 -6.70 9.88 2.30
C GLY A 61 -5.99 11.20 2.04
N VAL A 62 -5.42 11.37 0.85
CA VAL A 62 -4.74 12.62 0.46
C VAL A 62 -5.71 13.82 0.49
N ARG A 63 -6.97 13.64 0.04
CA ARG A 63 -7.98 14.71 0.16
C ARG A 63 -8.27 15.05 1.62
N ASN A 64 -8.47 14.04 2.48
CA ASN A 64 -8.75 14.27 3.89
C ASN A 64 -7.57 14.97 4.60
N LEU A 65 -6.34 14.64 4.25
CA LEU A 65 -5.16 15.35 4.77
C LEU A 65 -5.14 16.80 4.28
N ARG A 66 -5.32 17.04 2.97
CA ARG A 66 -5.36 18.37 2.39
C ARG A 66 -6.46 19.25 3.04
N ASP A 67 -7.61 18.65 3.28
CA ASP A 67 -8.75 19.31 3.90
C ASP A 67 -8.61 19.35 5.45
N LYS A 68 -7.46 18.88 5.99
CA LYS A 68 -7.11 18.88 7.42
C LYS A 68 -8.10 18.13 8.31
N ILE A 69 -8.71 17.07 7.78
CA ILE A 69 -9.69 16.22 8.49
C ILE A 69 -8.98 15.13 9.30
N VAL A 70 -7.77 14.72 8.87
CA VAL A 70 -6.98 13.66 9.49
C VAL A 70 -5.57 14.14 9.80
N ASP A 71 -4.91 13.48 10.76
CA ASP A 71 -3.53 13.76 11.17
C ASP A 71 -2.52 13.28 10.14
N PHE A 72 -2.84 12.18 9.44
CA PHE A 72 -1.99 11.64 8.37
C PHE A 72 -2.80 10.95 7.26
N ALA A 73 -2.24 10.91 6.07
CA ALA A 73 -2.78 10.12 4.97
C ALA A 73 -1.94 8.88 4.72
N GLY A 74 -2.58 7.73 4.48
CA GLY A 74 -1.92 6.54 3.93
C GLY A 74 -2.01 6.51 2.41
N SER A 75 -0.89 6.25 1.72
CA SER A 75 -0.89 6.20 0.24
C SER A 75 0.19 5.27 -0.30
N ASP A 76 -0.15 4.46 -1.31
CA ASP A 76 0.81 3.64 -2.07
C ASP A 76 1.32 4.37 -3.33
N ALA A 77 0.90 5.62 -3.50
CA ALA A 77 1.40 6.53 -4.51
C ALA A 77 1.90 7.79 -3.81
N PHE A 78 3.17 8.14 -3.99
CA PHE A 78 3.68 9.43 -3.53
C PHE A 78 2.96 10.58 -4.26
N LEU A 79 2.93 11.77 -3.64
CA LEU A 79 2.30 12.93 -4.24
C LEU A 79 3.14 13.44 -5.43
N THR A 80 2.45 13.79 -6.49
CA THR A 80 3.04 14.50 -7.62
C THR A 80 3.37 15.93 -7.23
N GLU A 81 4.25 16.60 -7.98
CA GLU A 81 4.57 18.01 -7.78
C GLU A 81 3.32 18.89 -7.81
N LYS A 82 2.34 18.56 -8.68
CA LYS A 82 1.07 19.27 -8.75
C LYS A 82 0.25 19.10 -7.46
N GLU A 83 0.13 17.86 -6.95
CA GLU A 83 -0.60 17.62 -5.70
C GLU A 83 0.07 18.31 -4.50
N MET A 84 1.40 18.39 -4.48
CA MET A 84 2.13 19.09 -3.43
C MET A 84 2.02 20.61 -3.53
N ALA A 85 1.92 21.16 -4.75
CA ALA A 85 1.70 22.58 -4.95
C ALA A 85 0.32 23.06 -4.44
N ASP A 86 -0.67 22.16 -4.40
CA ASP A 86 -2.03 22.43 -3.96
C ASP A 86 -2.23 22.32 -2.43
N MET A 87 -1.15 22.10 -1.64
CA MET A 87 -1.22 21.95 -0.18
C MET A 87 0.04 22.47 0.50
N ALA A 88 -0.01 22.66 1.83
CA ALA A 88 1.17 23.02 2.61
C ALA A 88 2.25 21.92 2.53
N PRO A 89 3.53 22.26 2.75
CA PRO A 89 4.61 21.29 2.65
C PRO A 89 4.38 20.03 3.49
N VAL A 90 4.63 18.87 2.89
CA VAL A 90 4.43 17.55 3.50
C VAL A 90 5.73 16.75 3.55
N VAL A 91 5.75 15.75 4.42
CA VAL A 91 6.78 14.72 4.52
C VAL A 91 6.16 13.37 4.14
N HIS A 92 6.84 12.64 3.25
CA HIS A 92 6.50 11.27 2.88
C HIS A 92 7.34 10.31 3.70
N VAL A 93 6.70 9.44 4.47
CA VAL A 93 7.36 8.47 5.35
C VAL A 93 6.98 7.06 4.90
N PRO A 94 7.83 6.35 4.14
CA PRO A 94 7.63 4.92 3.88
C PRO A 94 7.47 4.17 5.19
N THR A 95 6.47 3.30 5.29
CA THR A 95 6.17 2.53 6.50
C THR A 95 6.49 1.04 6.35
N CYS A 96 6.27 0.50 5.18
CA CYS A 96 6.66 -0.86 4.79
C CYS A 96 6.70 -0.97 3.27
N MET A 97 7.08 -2.14 2.78
CA MET A 97 7.00 -2.51 1.37
C MET A 97 6.03 -3.67 1.18
N GLY A 98 5.41 -3.75 0.00
CA GLY A 98 4.52 -4.84 -0.35
C GLY A 98 4.44 -5.05 -1.87
N ALA A 99 3.58 -5.96 -2.29
CA ALA A 99 3.40 -6.34 -3.69
C ALA A 99 1.96 -6.16 -4.16
N VAL A 100 1.81 -5.75 -5.41
CA VAL A 100 0.55 -5.87 -6.15
C VAL A 100 0.60 -7.17 -6.94
N VAL A 101 -0.32 -8.08 -6.67
CA VAL A 101 -0.44 -9.34 -7.41
C VAL A 101 -1.50 -9.25 -8.49
N VAL A 102 -1.32 -10.02 -9.55
CA VAL A 102 -2.34 -10.27 -10.57
C VAL A 102 -3.05 -11.56 -10.17
N ALA A 103 -4.17 -11.41 -9.47
CA ALA A 103 -4.99 -12.49 -8.96
C ALA A 103 -6.04 -12.91 -9.99
N TYR A 104 -6.43 -14.18 -10.00
CA TYR A 104 -7.38 -14.72 -10.97
C TYR A 104 -8.28 -15.79 -10.35
N ASN A 105 -9.39 -16.07 -11.02
CA ASN A 105 -10.34 -17.13 -10.65
C ASN A 105 -10.63 -18.03 -11.85
N LEU A 106 -9.81 -19.06 -12.01
CA LEU A 106 -9.91 -20.06 -13.08
C LEU A 106 -9.99 -21.45 -12.50
N ASP A 107 -11.06 -22.18 -12.82
CA ASP A 107 -11.25 -23.56 -12.39
C ASP A 107 -10.11 -24.44 -12.93
N GLY A 108 -9.45 -25.19 -12.05
CA GLY A 108 -8.39 -26.15 -12.41
C GLY A 108 -7.01 -25.55 -12.71
N VAL A 109 -6.86 -24.22 -12.80
CA VAL A 109 -5.59 -23.54 -13.05
C VAL A 109 -4.96 -23.13 -11.72
N LYS A 110 -3.93 -23.87 -11.31
CA LYS A 110 -3.22 -23.61 -10.04
C LYS A 110 -2.01 -22.67 -10.19
N GLU A 111 -1.37 -22.67 -11.34
CA GLU A 111 -0.24 -21.81 -11.69
C GLU A 111 -0.52 -21.11 -13.01
N LEU A 112 -0.27 -19.81 -13.05
CA LEU A 112 -0.35 -18.99 -14.24
C LEU A 112 0.90 -18.14 -14.34
N LYS A 113 1.52 -18.10 -15.52
CA LYS A 113 2.68 -17.26 -15.83
C LYS A 113 2.23 -16.13 -16.74
N LEU A 114 2.58 -14.90 -16.39
CA LEU A 114 2.24 -13.72 -17.17
C LEU A 114 3.46 -12.83 -17.37
N THR A 115 3.52 -12.16 -18.52
CA THR A 115 4.45 -11.06 -18.76
C THR A 115 3.75 -9.72 -18.64
N GLY A 116 4.51 -8.65 -18.43
CA GLY A 116 3.94 -7.31 -18.30
C GLY A 116 3.16 -6.88 -19.54
N GLU A 117 3.66 -7.25 -20.74
CA GLU A 117 3.00 -6.93 -22.01
C GLU A 117 1.64 -7.63 -22.11
N VAL A 118 1.58 -8.92 -21.75
CA VAL A 118 0.32 -9.70 -21.77
C VAL A 118 -0.68 -9.14 -20.75
N ILE A 119 -0.22 -8.76 -19.58
CA ILE A 119 -1.07 -8.10 -18.56
C ILE A 119 -1.62 -6.78 -19.13
N ALA A 120 -0.78 -5.95 -19.73
CA ALA A 120 -1.21 -4.71 -20.36
C ALA A 120 -2.26 -4.94 -21.44
N ASP A 121 -2.07 -5.94 -22.30
CA ASP A 121 -3.01 -6.30 -23.37
C ASP A 121 -4.35 -6.79 -22.81
N ILE A 122 -4.37 -7.55 -21.73
CA ILE A 122 -5.59 -7.98 -21.04
C ILE A 122 -6.38 -6.76 -20.53
N PHE A 123 -5.73 -5.88 -19.76
CA PHE A 123 -6.42 -4.73 -19.18
C PHE A 123 -6.72 -3.61 -20.18
N ALA A 124 -6.06 -3.59 -21.34
CA ALA A 124 -6.41 -2.74 -22.48
C ALA A 124 -7.57 -3.30 -23.32
N GLY A 125 -7.94 -4.58 -23.10
CA GLY A 125 -8.99 -5.25 -23.87
C GLY A 125 -8.53 -5.76 -25.23
N GLU A 126 -7.23 -5.90 -25.45
CA GLU A 126 -6.64 -6.51 -26.66
C GLU A 126 -6.61 -8.05 -26.57
N ILE A 127 -6.44 -8.59 -25.36
CA ILE A 127 -6.64 -10.02 -25.05
C ILE A 127 -7.98 -10.14 -24.29
N LYS A 128 -8.92 -10.88 -24.89
CA LYS A 128 -10.30 -11.00 -24.35
C LYS A 128 -10.67 -12.41 -23.91
N MET A 129 -9.89 -13.40 -24.30
CA MET A 129 -10.16 -14.81 -24.04
C MET A 129 -9.00 -15.46 -23.32
N TRP A 130 -9.28 -16.36 -22.39
CA TRP A 130 -8.25 -17.06 -21.64
C TRP A 130 -7.38 -17.99 -22.53
N ASN A 131 -7.93 -18.55 -23.59
CA ASN A 131 -7.22 -19.39 -24.54
C ASN A 131 -6.51 -18.62 -25.67
N ASP A 132 -6.30 -17.31 -25.53
CA ASP A 132 -5.48 -16.51 -26.47
C ASP A 132 -4.09 -17.14 -26.63
N GLU A 133 -3.58 -17.18 -27.86
CA GLU A 133 -2.30 -17.81 -28.21
C GLU A 133 -1.12 -17.28 -27.40
N ARG A 134 -1.13 -15.98 -27.02
CA ARG A 134 -0.10 -15.33 -26.22
C ARG A 134 -0.08 -15.86 -24.78
N LEU A 135 -1.29 -16.12 -24.21
CA LEU A 135 -1.41 -16.74 -22.90
C LEU A 135 -1.02 -18.21 -22.91
N ALA A 136 -1.47 -18.95 -23.92
CA ALA A 136 -1.16 -20.37 -24.10
C ALA A 136 0.35 -20.59 -24.29
N ALA A 137 1.03 -19.74 -25.06
CA ALA A 137 2.48 -19.83 -25.28
C ALA A 137 3.31 -19.64 -23.96
N LEU A 138 2.81 -18.85 -23.01
CA LEU A 138 3.43 -18.69 -21.69
C LEU A 138 3.15 -19.85 -20.75
N ASN A 139 2.09 -20.61 -20.99
CA ASN A 139 1.56 -21.65 -20.12
C ASN A 139 1.33 -22.99 -20.86
N PRO A 140 2.35 -23.58 -21.49
CA PRO A 140 2.18 -24.75 -22.38
C PRO A 140 1.63 -25.99 -21.64
N ASP A 141 1.86 -26.08 -20.34
CA ASP A 141 1.43 -27.19 -19.50
C ASP A 141 0.05 -26.98 -18.87
N VAL A 142 -0.62 -25.87 -19.20
CA VAL A 142 -1.92 -25.49 -18.63
C VAL A 142 -2.99 -25.45 -19.72
N THR A 143 -4.09 -26.15 -19.53
CA THR A 143 -5.26 -26.03 -20.41
C THR A 143 -6.05 -24.78 -20.01
N LEU A 144 -5.91 -23.71 -20.76
CA LEU A 144 -6.67 -22.47 -20.55
C LEU A 144 -8.06 -22.61 -21.20
N PRO A 145 -9.15 -22.19 -20.52
CA PRO A 145 -10.52 -22.35 -21.04
C PRO A 145 -10.79 -21.38 -22.21
N ALA A 146 -11.67 -21.79 -23.12
CA ALA A 146 -12.18 -20.94 -24.21
C ALA A 146 -13.30 -20.01 -23.69
N GLU A 147 -12.98 -19.24 -22.65
CA GLU A 147 -13.89 -18.36 -21.92
C GLU A 147 -13.38 -16.90 -21.95
N ALA A 148 -14.33 -15.96 -21.84
CA ALA A 148 -14.02 -14.55 -21.80
C ALA A 148 -13.31 -14.17 -20.49
N ILE A 149 -12.28 -13.34 -20.58
CA ILE A 149 -11.61 -12.72 -19.44
C ILE A 149 -12.47 -11.59 -18.87
N ILE A 150 -12.66 -11.57 -17.55
CA ILE A 150 -13.36 -10.51 -16.83
C ILE A 150 -12.35 -9.73 -16.00
N PRO A 151 -11.81 -8.59 -16.47
CA PRO A 151 -10.94 -7.75 -15.67
C PRO A 151 -11.66 -7.15 -14.47
N VAL A 152 -10.99 -7.11 -13.32
CA VAL A 152 -11.49 -6.47 -12.10
C VAL A 152 -10.51 -5.37 -11.68
N PHE A 153 -11.02 -4.18 -11.45
CA PHE A 153 -10.22 -2.99 -11.17
C PHE A 153 -10.84 -2.10 -10.09
N ARG A 154 -10.08 -1.13 -9.62
CA ARG A 154 -10.48 -0.21 -8.55
C ARG A 154 -11.44 0.87 -9.07
N SER A 155 -12.53 1.10 -8.32
CA SER A 155 -13.48 2.20 -8.57
C SER A 155 -13.13 3.50 -7.84
N ASP A 156 -12.23 3.45 -6.87
CA ASP A 156 -11.76 4.59 -6.06
C ASP A 156 -10.38 5.09 -6.50
N GLY A 157 -10.01 6.28 -6.06
CA GLY A 157 -8.65 6.80 -6.26
C GLY A 157 -7.63 5.98 -5.48
N SER A 158 -6.90 5.10 -6.16
CA SER A 158 -6.13 4.00 -5.58
C SER A 158 -4.64 4.11 -5.83
N GLY A 159 -3.84 4.03 -4.75
CA GLY A 159 -2.40 3.84 -4.85
C GLY A 159 -2.03 2.50 -5.49
N THR A 160 -2.78 1.43 -5.19
CA THR A 160 -2.59 0.12 -5.82
C THR A 160 -2.79 0.19 -7.34
N THR A 161 -3.78 0.97 -7.82
CA THR A 161 -3.94 1.27 -9.25
C THR A 161 -2.74 2.03 -9.80
N PHE A 162 -2.23 3.02 -9.07
CA PHE A 162 -1.03 3.76 -9.49
C PHE A 162 0.16 2.81 -9.65
N VAL A 163 0.45 1.96 -8.67
CA VAL A 163 1.57 1.00 -8.70
C VAL A 163 1.44 0.05 -9.90
N PHE A 164 0.24 -0.51 -10.10
CA PHE A 164 -0.04 -1.40 -11.20
C PHE A 164 0.14 -0.71 -12.56
N THR A 165 -0.41 0.47 -12.72
CA THR A 165 -0.34 1.21 -13.99
C THR A 165 1.04 1.82 -14.24
N ASP A 166 1.79 2.20 -13.20
CA ASP A 166 3.21 2.59 -13.30
C ASP A 166 4.05 1.41 -13.84
N TYR A 167 3.85 0.21 -13.31
CA TYR A 167 4.47 -1.00 -13.86
C TYR A 167 4.13 -1.18 -15.33
N LEU A 168 2.84 -1.09 -15.71
CA LEU A 168 2.41 -1.29 -17.10
C LEU A 168 3.00 -0.24 -18.05
N THR A 169 3.20 1.00 -17.61
CA THR A 169 3.87 2.04 -18.43
C THR A 169 5.34 1.72 -18.71
N LYS A 170 5.99 0.97 -17.82
CA LYS A 170 7.41 0.59 -17.97
C LYS A 170 7.62 -0.59 -18.90
N VAL A 171 6.59 -1.46 -19.04
CA VAL A 171 6.69 -2.71 -19.79
C VAL A 171 5.91 -2.71 -21.11
N SER A 172 4.99 -1.77 -21.31
CA SER A 172 4.16 -1.70 -22.52
C SER A 172 4.11 -0.28 -23.08
N PRO A 173 4.73 -0.02 -24.23
CA PRO A 173 4.63 1.27 -24.94
C PRO A 173 3.17 1.62 -25.29
N MET A 174 2.37 0.62 -25.71
CA MET A 174 0.95 0.80 -25.99
C MET A 174 0.19 1.30 -24.75
N TRP A 175 0.43 0.67 -23.58
CA TRP A 175 -0.20 1.11 -22.33
C TRP A 175 0.21 2.54 -21.97
N LYS A 176 1.51 2.83 -22.05
CA LYS A 176 2.05 4.15 -21.75
C LYS A 176 1.39 5.26 -22.58
N GLU A 177 1.18 5.01 -23.87
CA GLU A 177 0.58 5.98 -24.80
C GLU A 177 -0.93 6.14 -24.57
N LYS A 178 -1.68 5.03 -24.39
CA LYS A 178 -3.14 5.06 -24.33
C LYS A 178 -3.68 5.39 -22.94
N PHE A 179 -3.05 4.90 -21.87
CA PHE A 179 -3.60 4.93 -20.50
C PHE A 179 -2.70 5.67 -19.51
N GLY A 180 -1.39 5.51 -19.60
CA GLY A 180 -0.44 6.08 -18.65
C GLY A 180 -0.52 5.45 -17.25
N ALA A 181 0.07 6.15 -16.26
CA ALA A 181 0.02 5.78 -14.86
C ALA A 181 -0.84 6.76 -14.06
N GLY A 182 -1.65 6.25 -13.12
CA GLY A 182 -2.50 7.11 -12.31
C GLY A 182 -3.23 6.37 -11.19
N LYS A 183 -3.72 7.13 -10.21
CA LYS A 183 -4.59 6.60 -9.14
C LYS A 183 -5.98 6.22 -9.65
N SER A 184 -6.35 6.67 -10.85
CA SER A 184 -7.59 6.33 -11.57
C SER A 184 -7.27 6.26 -13.05
N VAL A 185 -7.69 5.19 -13.70
CA VAL A 185 -7.52 4.94 -15.13
C VAL A 185 -8.85 4.45 -15.69
N ASN A 186 -9.21 4.89 -16.90
CA ASN A 186 -10.41 4.44 -17.58
C ASN A 186 -10.13 3.12 -18.30
N PHE A 187 -10.38 2.00 -17.61
CA PHE A 187 -10.31 0.67 -18.21
C PHE A 187 -11.42 0.47 -19.25
N SER A 188 -11.12 -0.21 -20.35
CA SER A 188 -12.05 -0.37 -21.48
C SER A 188 -13.21 -1.30 -21.18
N SER A 189 -13.04 -2.26 -20.25
CA SER A 189 -14.07 -3.23 -19.86
C SER A 189 -13.74 -3.86 -18.52
N GLY A 190 -14.69 -4.50 -17.87
CA GLY A 190 -14.51 -5.24 -16.62
C GLY A 190 -15.42 -4.77 -15.50
N GLN A 191 -15.13 -5.21 -14.27
CA GLN A 191 -15.89 -4.90 -13.07
C GLN A 191 -15.10 -3.99 -12.14
N ALA A 192 -15.75 -2.92 -11.68
CA ALA A 192 -15.16 -1.98 -10.74
C ALA A 192 -15.51 -2.34 -9.29
N ALA A 193 -14.52 -2.29 -8.38
CA ALA A 193 -14.74 -2.58 -6.98
C ALA A 193 -13.96 -1.59 -6.08
N LYS A 194 -14.52 -1.28 -4.90
CA LYS A 194 -13.94 -0.32 -3.97
C LYS A 194 -12.92 -0.97 -3.04
N GLY A 195 -11.71 -0.42 -3.00
CA GLY A 195 -10.63 -0.88 -2.13
C GLY A 195 -10.03 -2.23 -2.56
N ASN A 196 -8.92 -2.62 -1.95
CA ASN A 196 -8.36 -3.97 -2.14
C ASN A 196 -9.32 -5.08 -1.69
N PRO A 197 -10.03 -4.96 -0.54
CA PRO A 197 -10.98 -5.98 -0.13
C PRO A 197 -12.14 -6.17 -1.13
N GLY A 198 -12.63 -5.08 -1.74
CA GLY A 198 -13.67 -5.18 -2.76
C GLY A 198 -13.20 -5.90 -4.02
N VAL A 199 -12.00 -5.58 -4.53
CA VAL A 199 -11.42 -6.27 -5.70
C VAL A 199 -11.20 -7.75 -5.39
N ALA A 200 -10.60 -8.09 -4.25
CA ALA A 200 -10.39 -9.48 -3.85
C ALA A 200 -11.72 -10.24 -3.71
N GLY A 201 -12.74 -9.62 -3.12
CA GLY A 201 -14.07 -10.19 -3.00
C GLY A 201 -14.72 -10.49 -4.36
N VAL A 202 -14.64 -9.55 -5.32
CA VAL A 202 -15.18 -9.77 -6.68
C VAL A 202 -14.43 -10.88 -7.39
N ILE A 203 -13.08 -10.90 -7.34
CA ILE A 203 -12.30 -11.97 -8.00
C ILE A 203 -12.67 -13.34 -7.40
N SER A 204 -12.77 -13.46 -6.09
CA SER A 204 -13.08 -14.74 -5.42
C SER A 204 -14.44 -15.31 -5.81
N GLN A 205 -15.40 -14.46 -6.18
CA GLN A 205 -16.78 -14.84 -6.50
C GLN A 205 -17.08 -14.90 -8.00
N THR A 206 -16.23 -14.33 -8.86
CA THR A 206 -16.47 -14.21 -10.29
C THR A 206 -15.54 -15.16 -11.04
N LYS A 207 -16.09 -16.25 -11.61
CA LYS A 207 -15.33 -17.15 -12.48
C LYS A 207 -14.79 -16.40 -13.69
N ASN A 208 -13.64 -16.86 -14.19
CA ASN A 208 -12.94 -16.28 -15.35
C ASN A 208 -12.48 -14.83 -15.15
N SER A 209 -12.44 -14.35 -13.90
CA SER A 209 -11.94 -13.02 -13.58
C SER A 209 -10.44 -12.98 -13.39
N ILE A 210 -9.88 -11.79 -13.63
CA ILE A 210 -8.49 -11.41 -13.34
C ILE A 210 -8.48 -9.99 -12.81
N GLY A 211 -7.67 -9.72 -11.78
CA GLY A 211 -7.59 -8.37 -11.23
C GLY A 211 -6.26 -8.13 -10.53
N TYR A 212 -5.97 -6.86 -10.24
CA TYR A 212 -4.80 -6.49 -9.46
C TYR A 212 -5.22 -6.10 -8.03
N VAL A 213 -4.48 -6.61 -7.06
CA VAL A 213 -4.80 -6.43 -5.65
C VAL A 213 -3.51 -6.52 -4.81
N SER A 214 -3.49 -5.91 -3.62
CA SER A 214 -2.41 -6.14 -2.66
C SER A 214 -2.33 -7.62 -2.28
N SER A 215 -1.11 -8.16 -2.21
CA SER A 215 -0.84 -9.59 -2.01
C SER A 215 -1.53 -10.18 -0.78
N GLU A 216 -1.64 -9.42 0.30
CA GLU A 216 -2.19 -9.86 1.58
C GLU A 216 -3.66 -10.25 1.47
N TYR A 217 -4.43 -9.52 0.65
CA TYR A 217 -5.85 -9.86 0.41
C TYR A 217 -6.01 -11.12 -0.43
N ALA A 218 -5.13 -11.34 -1.41
CA ALA A 218 -5.12 -12.59 -2.18
C ALA A 218 -4.75 -13.77 -1.28
N PHE A 219 -3.76 -13.61 -0.40
CA PHE A 219 -3.34 -14.64 0.56
C PHE A 219 -4.45 -14.96 1.57
N ALA A 220 -5.06 -13.93 2.17
CA ALA A 220 -6.11 -14.10 3.16
C ALA A 220 -7.34 -14.85 2.62
N LEU A 221 -7.72 -14.58 1.37
CA LEU A 221 -8.84 -15.25 0.68
C LEU A 221 -8.41 -16.48 -0.11
N LYS A 222 -7.12 -16.84 -0.10
CA LYS A 222 -6.55 -17.98 -0.85
C LYS A 222 -6.86 -17.91 -2.35
N ILE A 223 -6.89 -16.70 -2.92
CA ILE A 223 -7.11 -16.47 -4.35
C ILE A 223 -5.82 -16.80 -5.09
N PRO A 224 -5.83 -17.61 -6.15
CA PRO A 224 -4.66 -17.84 -7.00
C PRO A 224 -4.17 -16.53 -7.62
N TYR A 225 -2.85 -16.40 -7.77
CA TYR A 225 -2.20 -15.26 -8.41
C TYR A 225 -1.04 -15.71 -9.28
N ALA A 226 -0.77 -14.92 -10.33
CA ALA A 226 0.19 -15.29 -11.36
C ALA A 226 1.65 -15.06 -10.91
N ARG A 227 2.56 -15.88 -11.47
CA ARG A 227 3.99 -15.55 -11.53
C ARG A 227 4.20 -14.50 -12.59
N ILE A 228 4.87 -13.43 -12.25
CA ILE A 228 5.11 -12.32 -13.18
C ILE A 228 6.57 -12.35 -13.62
N ARG A 229 6.79 -12.24 -14.94
CA ARG A 229 8.15 -12.18 -15.51
C ARG A 229 8.79 -10.82 -15.18
N ASN A 230 9.93 -10.85 -14.50
CA ASN A 230 10.71 -9.66 -14.21
C ASN A 230 11.64 -9.27 -15.40
N VAL A 231 12.38 -8.17 -15.25
CA VAL A 231 13.31 -7.65 -16.27
C VAL A 231 14.36 -8.69 -16.66
N ARG A 232 14.75 -9.59 -15.75
CA ARG A 232 15.75 -10.64 -15.98
C ARG A 232 15.19 -11.91 -16.63
N GLY A 233 13.89 -11.92 -16.96
CA GLY A 233 13.24 -13.08 -17.55
C GLY A 233 12.79 -14.15 -16.55
N GLU A 234 12.94 -13.91 -15.25
CA GLU A 234 12.54 -14.83 -14.19
C GLU A 234 11.04 -14.67 -13.91
N PHE A 235 10.31 -15.80 -13.76
CA PHE A 235 8.92 -15.79 -13.30
C PHE A 235 8.88 -15.83 -11.78
N VAL A 236 8.55 -14.72 -11.14
CA VAL A 236 8.67 -14.49 -9.70
C VAL A 236 7.30 -14.43 -9.02
N LEU A 237 7.20 -15.00 -7.82
CA LEU A 237 6.09 -14.82 -6.88
C LEU A 237 6.46 -13.79 -5.81
N PRO A 238 5.49 -13.08 -5.23
CA PRO A 238 5.74 -12.16 -4.13
C PRO A 238 6.12 -12.92 -2.86
N SER A 239 7.13 -12.42 -2.20
CA SER A 239 7.56 -12.81 -0.86
C SER A 239 8.32 -11.65 -0.24
N SER A 240 8.52 -11.65 1.09
CA SER A 240 9.33 -10.61 1.74
C SER A 240 10.71 -10.45 1.07
N ALA A 241 11.36 -11.56 0.68
CA ALA A 241 12.66 -11.53 0.00
C ALA A 241 12.59 -10.92 -1.41
N THR A 242 11.59 -11.31 -2.24
CA THR A 242 11.47 -10.82 -3.62
C THR A 242 10.97 -9.37 -3.70
N ILE A 243 10.18 -8.93 -2.70
CA ILE A 243 9.78 -7.53 -2.53
C ILE A 243 11.00 -6.70 -2.09
N SER A 244 11.79 -7.17 -1.11
CA SER A 244 13.00 -6.49 -0.64
C SER A 244 14.04 -6.34 -1.75
N ALA A 245 14.18 -7.33 -2.63
CA ALA A 245 15.07 -7.25 -3.79
C ALA A 245 14.73 -6.09 -4.73
N ALA A 246 13.45 -5.70 -4.85
CA ALA A 246 13.04 -4.56 -5.67
C ALA A 246 13.50 -3.21 -5.12
N ALA A 247 13.82 -3.10 -3.83
CA ALA A 247 14.30 -1.88 -3.19
C ALA A 247 15.84 -1.73 -3.19
N SER A 248 16.54 -2.46 -4.05
CA SER A 248 18.01 -2.44 -4.16
C SER A 248 18.57 -1.18 -4.81
N GLY A 249 17.74 -0.34 -5.42
CA GLY A 249 18.13 0.89 -6.09
C GLY A 249 18.37 2.07 -5.14
N VAL A 250 18.71 3.22 -5.73
CA VAL A 250 18.88 4.47 -4.98
C VAL A 250 17.52 5.02 -4.55
N ILE A 251 17.36 5.23 -3.25
CA ILE A 251 16.19 5.90 -2.70
C ILE A 251 16.52 7.40 -2.55
N PRO A 252 15.73 8.31 -3.14
CA PRO A 252 15.95 9.75 -3.02
C PRO A 252 15.72 10.23 -1.58
N ALA A 253 16.28 11.40 -1.24
CA ALA A 253 16.22 11.96 0.11
C ALA A 253 14.79 12.17 0.62
N ASP A 254 13.86 12.52 -0.28
CA ASP A 254 12.43 12.71 0.02
C ASP A 254 11.62 11.41 -0.01
N THR A 255 12.27 10.27 -0.24
CA THR A 255 11.72 8.91 -0.28
C THR A 255 10.66 8.65 -1.37
N ARG A 256 10.37 9.61 -2.24
CA ARG A 256 9.38 9.50 -3.31
C ARG A 256 9.97 8.79 -4.53
N THR A 257 9.81 7.49 -4.60
CA THR A 257 10.33 6.68 -5.71
C THR A 257 9.44 5.49 -6.01
N SER A 258 9.43 5.06 -7.26
CA SER A 258 8.82 3.81 -7.70
C SER A 258 9.88 2.71 -7.73
N ILE A 259 9.53 1.55 -7.18
CA ILE A 259 10.34 0.33 -7.22
C ILE A 259 9.71 -0.77 -8.08
N THR A 260 8.80 -0.40 -9.00
CA THR A 260 8.26 -1.33 -9.99
C THR A 260 9.27 -1.57 -11.12
N ASN A 261 9.32 -2.80 -11.62
CA ASN A 261 10.14 -3.22 -12.76
C ASN A 261 11.65 -2.94 -12.60
N VAL A 262 12.17 -3.08 -11.39
CA VAL A 262 13.60 -2.88 -11.09
C VAL A 262 14.44 -4.03 -11.63
N ASP A 263 15.59 -3.72 -12.22
CA ASP A 263 16.56 -4.71 -12.67
C ASP A 263 17.41 -5.25 -11.51
N ALA A 264 16.83 -6.19 -10.77
CA ALA A 264 17.50 -6.90 -9.67
C ALA A 264 17.14 -8.39 -9.70
N VAL A 265 18.10 -9.24 -9.30
CA VAL A 265 17.92 -10.70 -9.24
C VAL A 265 16.79 -11.05 -8.30
N GLY A 266 15.84 -11.85 -8.76
CA GLY A 266 14.70 -12.32 -7.96
C GLY A 266 13.71 -11.23 -7.54
N ALA A 267 13.84 -9.99 -8.03
CA ALA A 267 12.92 -8.92 -7.68
C ALA A 267 11.51 -9.18 -8.22
N TYR A 268 10.48 -9.05 -7.34
CA TYR A 268 9.10 -9.09 -7.78
C TYR A 268 8.76 -7.76 -8.49
N PRO A 269 8.28 -7.80 -9.75
CA PRO A 269 8.27 -6.60 -10.59
C PRO A 269 7.20 -5.56 -10.22
N ILE A 270 6.16 -5.94 -9.44
CA ILE A 270 5.10 -5.01 -9.04
C ILE A 270 5.18 -4.77 -7.53
N SER A 271 6.38 -4.40 -7.07
CA SER A 271 6.66 -4.04 -5.67
C SER A 271 6.55 -2.54 -5.45
N THR A 272 6.19 -2.14 -4.24
CA THR A 272 6.05 -0.73 -3.86
C THR A 272 6.36 -0.49 -2.39
N PHE A 273 6.75 0.75 -2.08
CA PHE A 273 6.56 1.31 -0.74
C PHE A 273 5.09 1.67 -0.52
N THR A 274 4.70 1.81 0.75
CA THR A 274 3.51 2.55 1.14
C THR A 274 3.93 3.63 2.14
N TRP A 275 3.33 4.79 2.04
CA TRP A 275 3.73 5.98 2.79
C TRP A 275 2.64 6.43 3.75
N MET A 276 3.05 6.89 4.94
CA MET A 276 2.30 7.89 5.69
C MET A 276 2.76 9.27 5.25
N ILE A 277 1.81 10.15 4.97
CA ILE A 277 2.06 11.52 4.54
C ILE A 277 1.51 12.44 5.63
N ILE A 278 2.36 13.31 6.15
CA ILE A 278 2.03 14.29 7.19
C ILE A 278 2.44 15.71 6.75
N TYR A 279 1.83 16.73 7.30
CA TYR A 279 2.33 18.08 7.13
C TYR A 279 3.69 18.25 7.80
N LYS A 280 4.56 19.07 7.19
CA LYS A 280 5.86 19.40 7.76
C LYS A 280 5.70 20.33 8.98
N GLU A 281 4.79 21.31 8.91
CA GLU A 281 4.40 22.14 10.06
C GLU A 281 3.13 21.54 10.68
N GLN A 282 3.19 21.23 11.97
CA GLN A 282 2.16 20.50 12.68
C GLN A 282 1.17 21.40 13.44
N ASN A 283 1.45 22.71 13.58
CA ASN A 283 0.48 23.65 14.11
C ASN A 283 -0.51 24.09 13.01
N TYR A 284 -1.61 23.35 12.89
CA TYR A 284 -2.71 23.65 11.98
C TYR A 284 -4.05 23.20 12.58
N SER A 285 -5.14 23.91 12.26
CA SER A 285 -6.52 23.51 12.62
C SER A 285 -6.69 23.16 14.11
N ASP A 286 -6.16 24.00 15.00
CA ASP A 286 -6.23 23.83 16.47
C ASP A 286 -5.58 22.53 16.98
N ARG A 287 -4.75 21.90 16.17
CA ARG A 287 -3.97 20.72 16.56
C ARG A 287 -3.01 21.05 17.69
N SER A 288 -3.03 20.25 18.76
CA SER A 288 -2.13 20.47 19.88
C SER A 288 -0.69 19.99 19.61
N LYS A 289 0.25 20.50 20.38
CA LYS A 289 1.64 20.03 20.33
C LYS A 289 1.75 18.56 20.73
N GLU A 290 0.93 18.12 21.69
CA GLU A 290 0.87 16.74 22.17
C GLU A 290 0.39 15.79 21.05
N GLN A 291 -0.58 16.20 20.22
CA GLN A 291 -1.01 15.43 19.04
C GLN A 291 0.10 15.35 18.00
N ALA A 292 0.83 16.44 17.77
CA ALA A 292 1.99 16.46 16.88
C ALA A 292 3.09 15.51 17.34
N GLU A 293 3.43 15.55 18.64
CA GLU A 293 4.40 14.62 19.26
C GLU A 293 3.94 13.17 19.14
N ALA A 294 2.65 12.86 19.42
CA ALA A 294 2.09 11.52 19.28
C ALA A 294 2.16 10.99 17.84
N THR A 295 1.95 11.85 16.84
CA THR A 295 2.09 11.47 15.43
C THR A 295 3.53 11.08 15.10
N LEU A 296 4.52 11.82 15.61
CA LEU A 296 5.92 11.47 15.40
C LEU A 296 6.33 10.22 16.19
N ASP A 297 5.79 10.01 17.38
CA ASP A 297 6.03 8.80 18.16
C ASP A 297 5.45 7.56 17.44
N LEU A 298 4.25 7.65 16.83
CA LEU A 298 3.71 6.62 15.97
C LEU A 298 4.64 6.30 14.80
N LEU A 299 5.13 7.31 14.09
CA LEU A 299 6.03 7.11 12.94
C LEU A 299 7.36 6.51 13.38
N LYS A 300 7.94 6.95 14.49
CA LYS A 300 9.16 6.34 15.07
C LYS A 300 8.92 4.87 15.45
N TYR A 301 7.77 4.58 16.06
CA TYR A 301 7.39 3.21 16.42
C TYR A 301 7.30 2.31 15.19
N ILE A 302 6.62 2.77 14.12
CA ILE A 302 6.55 2.04 12.85
C ILE A 302 7.94 1.76 12.27
N LEU A 303 8.88 2.69 12.41
CA LEU A 303 10.26 2.56 11.90
C LEU A 303 11.17 1.74 12.80
N SER A 304 10.73 1.34 14.00
CA SER A 304 11.53 0.53 14.92
C SER A 304 11.81 -0.86 14.33
N ASP A 305 12.92 -1.47 14.76
CA ASP A 305 13.26 -2.83 14.32
C ASP A 305 12.21 -3.85 14.78
N GLU A 306 11.61 -3.64 15.95
CA GLU A 306 10.52 -4.46 16.46
C GLU A 306 9.35 -4.54 15.46
N VAL A 307 8.84 -3.39 15.02
CA VAL A 307 7.72 -3.31 14.08
C VAL A 307 8.12 -3.75 12.67
N GLN A 308 9.32 -3.42 12.22
CA GLN A 308 9.78 -3.84 10.91
C GLN A 308 9.98 -5.37 10.80
N ASN A 309 10.29 -6.05 11.89
CA ASN A 309 10.34 -7.52 11.93
C ASN A 309 8.96 -8.17 11.79
N ILE A 310 7.89 -7.52 12.28
CA ILE A 310 6.50 -8.03 12.14
C ILE A 310 6.03 -7.99 10.68
N THR A 311 6.60 -7.14 9.83
CA THR A 311 6.15 -7.00 8.43
C THR A 311 6.05 -8.33 7.70
N SER A 312 7.02 -9.22 7.89
CA SER A 312 7.06 -10.54 7.23
C SER A 312 5.96 -11.49 7.72
N GLU A 313 5.53 -11.36 8.96
CA GLU A 313 4.45 -12.19 9.55
C GLU A 313 3.09 -11.85 8.93
N VAL A 314 2.93 -10.60 8.50
CA VAL A 314 1.72 -10.11 7.83
C VAL A 314 1.90 -9.96 6.32
N HIS A 315 2.88 -10.67 5.73
CA HIS A 315 3.15 -10.78 4.29
C HIS A 315 3.62 -9.50 3.60
N TYR A 316 4.17 -8.54 4.35
CA TYR A 316 4.89 -7.38 3.80
C TYR A 316 6.40 -7.61 3.85
N ALA A 317 7.17 -6.63 3.43
CA ALA A 317 8.62 -6.62 3.55
C ALA A 317 9.08 -5.40 4.35
N PRO A 318 10.14 -5.56 5.18
CA PRO A 318 10.69 -4.47 5.97
C PRO A 318 11.37 -3.44 5.07
N LEU A 319 11.42 -2.20 5.57
CA LEU A 319 12.15 -1.13 4.91
C LEU A 319 13.66 -1.40 4.93
N PRO A 320 14.40 -1.10 3.83
CA PRO A 320 15.85 -1.07 3.87
C PRO A 320 16.39 -0.14 4.96
N ALA A 321 17.50 -0.48 5.58
CA ALA A 321 18.14 0.33 6.63
C ALA A 321 18.33 1.80 6.17
N LYS A 322 18.79 2.00 4.93
CA LYS A 322 18.96 3.33 4.35
C LYS A 322 17.65 4.13 4.26
N THR A 323 16.53 3.47 3.94
CA THR A 323 15.21 4.12 3.91
C THR A 323 14.79 4.55 5.32
N LYS A 324 15.05 3.74 6.34
CA LYS A 324 14.79 4.12 7.74
C LYS A 324 15.61 5.33 8.17
N GLU A 325 16.90 5.41 7.81
CA GLU A 325 17.75 6.56 8.06
C GLU A 325 17.23 7.84 7.39
N LEU A 326 16.80 7.75 6.11
CA LEU A 326 16.19 8.86 5.40
C LEU A 326 14.90 9.32 6.08
N ASN A 327 14.05 8.38 6.49
CA ASN A 327 12.83 8.68 7.23
C ASN A 327 13.13 9.46 8.51
N MET A 328 14.08 9.00 9.33
CA MET A 328 14.47 9.69 10.56
C MET A 328 15.03 11.10 10.28
N THR A 329 15.79 11.26 9.21
CA THR A 329 16.27 12.57 8.76
C THR A 329 15.11 13.49 8.38
N ASN A 330 14.14 12.98 7.64
CA ASN A 330 12.97 13.74 7.21
C ASN A 330 12.07 14.11 8.41
N LEU A 331 11.86 13.20 9.35
CA LEU A 331 11.07 13.46 10.56
C LEU A 331 11.67 14.54 11.44
N LYS A 332 13.01 14.70 11.50
CA LYS A 332 13.68 15.80 12.20
C LYS A 332 13.39 17.18 11.59
N THR A 333 12.88 17.24 10.35
CA THR A 333 12.47 18.50 9.71
C THR A 333 11.05 18.92 10.05
N VAL A 334 10.29 18.09 10.78
CA VAL A 334 8.91 18.36 11.18
C VAL A 334 8.90 19.32 12.36
N THR A 335 8.07 20.36 12.25
CA THR A 335 8.04 21.46 13.21
C THR A 335 6.67 21.66 13.84
N TYR A 336 6.65 22.30 15.00
CA TYR A 336 5.46 22.87 15.63
C TYR A 336 5.79 24.32 16.00
N ASP A 337 5.04 25.29 15.49
CA ASP A 337 5.38 26.74 15.57
C ASP A 337 6.78 27.06 15.06
N GLY A 338 7.22 26.39 14.00
CA GLY A 338 8.55 26.57 13.42
C GLY A 338 9.70 25.93 14.21
N VAL A 339 9.41 25.30 15.35
CA VAL A 339 10.41 24.62 16.20
C VAL A 339 10.38 23.12 15.92
N ALA A 340 11.55 22.51 15.66
CA ALA A 340 11.65 21.07 15.45
C ALA A 340 11.13 20.29 16.66
N ILE A 341 10.26 19.30 16.39
CA ILE A 341 9.68 18.44 17.43
C ILE A 341 10.71 17.39 17.88
N LEU A 342 11.46 16.82 16.93
CA LEU A 342 12.54 15.85 17.22
C LEU A 342 13.89 16.54 17.20
N GLN A 343 14.69 16.29 18.22
CA GLN A 343 16.08 16.78 18.34
C GLN A 343 17.09 15.79 17.75
#